data_00cea979b19005bfb9649995cc2af927
#
_entry.id   00cea979b19005bfb9649995cc2af927
#
_cell.length_a   1.000
_cell.length_b   1.000
_cell.length_c   1.000
_cell.angle_alpha   90.00
_cell.angle_beta   90.00
_cell.angle_gamma   90.00
#
_symmetry.space_group_name_H-M   'P 1'
#
loop_
_entity.id
_entity.type
_entity.pdbx_description
1 polymer ?
#
loop_
_entity_poly.entity_id
_entity_poly.type
_entity_poly.pdbx_seq_one_letter_code
_entity_poly.pdbx_strand_id
1 'polypeptide(L)'
;MTTTSLTGSFLNSANVESRPPKEADFLQEHRRSLLRFAKLNRTLPYEMQATCPRCYEQVPARFEWIDKQQQRLGMHYDCRSCGSLSEVHYDTIWSSPPPASARPAHGISARKTYSGRTIRPNARSLPRTVETLCPECSALIIGRYFVEDGAVMIEKTCPEHGYFRDIINRDVRLFLKGAYWSFEEQPGLINPGTSAQNGCPADCGFCGQHQSCACLANIDLTNRCNLNCPICFANANAAGYVYEPTFEQIEAMMQSLRDMRPTPATAVQFSGGEPTLHPCFHDIIARARKMGFSNIQIATNGLKMADYDFALRSRDAGLHTLYLQFDGIGPDVYLETRGRNIWDQKLQVLENCRRLDIKICLVPTIIRTVNDDQVGPIFNFALENVDVISAISYQPVCFSGRIDPQQRLRQRYTLGDLAHDLARASGAVVQRDFYPLSIVMPLSQFLESITGHPKIKASSHTDCAFGTYFLVSPDKKAYPFPRVLDIEGMFTGLNRLAHKFERRAGKLNILDKWRILRMFQKLFYPGKAPPSLDPKKFIASLHGLVDKKKGRGSAGTSNYRTLMAAGMHFQDRYNFDVERVKRCVIPYATPLGMFPFCTYNSGPTYRQLIEKIYACSSS
;
A
#
# COMPACT_ATOMS: atom_id res chain seq x y z
N MET A 1 -49.65 4.59 -8.83
CA MET A 1 -48.71 5.57 -9.42
C MET A 1 -48.19 6.43 -8.29
N THR A 2 -47.20 5.99 -7.59
CA THR A 2 -46.49 6.79 -6.57
C THR A 2 -45.03 6.35 -6.61
N THR A 3 -44.24 7.17 -7.26
CA THR A 3 -42.80 7.08 -7.27
C THR A 3 -42.26 7.38 -5.88
N THR A 4 -41.91 6.38 -5.13
CA THR A 4 -41.20 6.54 -3.86
C THR A 4 -39.73 6.75 -4.16
N SER A 5 -39.23 7.95 -3.85
CA SER A 5 -37.83 8.33 -3.93
C SER A 5 -37.00 7.48 -2.97
N LEU A 6 -36.11 6.64 -3.51
CA LEU A 6 -35.11 5.89 -2.75
C LEU A 6 -33.87 6.76 -2.48
N THR A 7 -34.08 7.94 -1.89
CA THR A 7 -32.98 8.77 -1.41
C THR A 7 -33.04 8.87 0.11
N GLY A 8 -32.25 8.09 0.79
CA GLY A 8 -31.97 8.30 2.20
C GLY A 8 -32.42 7.20 3.13
N SER A 9 -31.69 6.10 3.18
CA SER A 9 -31.56 5.28 4.39
C SER A 9 -30.63 4.06 4.22
N PHE A 10 -29.64 4.10 3.35
CA PHE A 10 -28.70 2.95 3.25
C PHE A 10 -27.67 2.88 4.40
N LEU A 11 -27.77 3.74 5.41
CA LEU A 11 -26.83 3.77 6.52
C LEU A 11 -27.43 3.40 7.89
N ASN A 12 -28.70 2.98 7.97
CA ASN A 12 -29.35 2.81 9.28
C ASN A 12 -30.10 1.49 9.44
N SER A 13 -29.55 0.38 9.13
CA SER A 13 -30.03 -0.92 9.70
C SER A 13 -29.31 -2.16 9.17
N ALA A 14 -28.05 -2.12 8.80
CA ALA A 14 -27.32 -3.35 9.01
C ALA A 14 -27.18 -3.49 10.54
N ASN A 15 -27.94 -4.37 11.15
CA ASN A 15 -27.63 -4.89 12.47
C ASN A 15 -26.17 -5.31 12.43
N VAL A 16 -25.28 -4.42 12.87
CA VAL A 16 -23.96 -4.79 13.31
C VAL A 16 -24.25 -5.65 14.52
N GLU A 17 -24.31 -6.98 14.29
CA GLU A 17 -24.36 -7.92 15.39
C GLU A 17 -23.27 -7.45 16.36
N SER A 18 -23.71 -7.06 17.55
CA SER A 18 -22.81 -6.70 18.64
C SER A 18 -21.81 -7.84 18.77
N ARG A 19 -20.53 -7.55 18.84
CA ARG A 19 -19.50 -8.55 19.15
C ARG A 19 -20.03 -9.44 20.25
N PRO A 20 -19.89 -10.75 20.13
CA PRO A 20 -20.32 -11.64 21.19
C PRO A 20 -19.67 -11.20 22.52
N PRO A 21 -20.38 -11.25 23.66
CA PRO A 21 -19.88 -10.80 24.96
C PRO A 21 -18.48 -11.31 25.31
N LYS A 22 -18.12 -12.50 24.87
CA LYS A 22 -16.80 -13.11 24.99
C LYS A 22 -15.66 -12.32 24.32
N GLU A 23 -15.92 -11.63 23.20
CA GLU A 23 -14.88 -10.83 22.54
C GLU A 23 -14.59 -9.51 23.27
N ALA A 24 -15.60 -8.88 23.83
CA ALA A 24 -15.44 -7.65 24.60
C ALA A 24 -14.67 -7.92 25.91
N ASP A 25 -15.02 -9.01 26.61
CA ASP A 25 -14.34 -9.47 27.82
C ASP A 25 -12.89 -9.86 27.53
N PHE A 26 -12.65 -10.53 26.41
CA PHE A 26 -11.36 -10.95 25.93
C PHE A 26 -10.41 -9.75 25.65
N LEU A 27 -10.89 -8.73 24.96
CA LEU A 27 -10.09 -7.50 24.71
C LEU A 27 -9.75 -6.78 26.01
N GLN A 28 -10.68 -6.77 26.98
CA GLN A 28 -10.45 -6.14 28.27
C GLN A 28 -9.47 -6.95 29.13
N GLU A 29 -9.56 -8.26 29.09
CA GLU A 29 -8.65 -9.17 29.80
C GLU A 29 -7.25 -9.16 29.16
N HIS A 30 -7.16 -9.09 27.85
CA HIS A 30 -5.90 -8.91 27.12
C HIS A 30 -5.23 -7.57 27.43
N ARG A 31 -6.00 -6.49 27.48
CA ARG A 31 -5.48 -5.19 27.94
C ARG A 31 -4.97 -5.28 29.38
N ARG A 32 -5.69 -5.98 30.27
CA ARG A 32 -5.24 -6.24 31.64
C ARG A 32 -3.99 -7.13 31.68
N SER A 33 -3.91 -8.13 30.82
CA SER A 33 -2.77 -9.04 30.69
C SER A 33 -1.50 -8.30 30.22
N LEU A 34 -1.64 -7.36 29.29
CA LEU A 34 -0.52 -6.50 28.83
C LEU A 34 -0.05 -5.54 29.93
N LEU A 35 -0.98 -4.96 30.70
CA LEU A 35 -0.65 -4.18 31.89
C LEU A 35 0.07 -5.04 32.93
N ARG A 36 -0.32 -6.30 33.07
CA ARG A 36 0.38 -7.28 33.89
C ARG A 36 1.75 -7.62 33.31
N PHE A 37 1.89 -7.76 32.00
CA PHE A 37 3.17 -8.00 31.33
C PHE A 37 4.16 -6.85 31.59
N ALA A 38 3.72 -5.61 31.44
CA ALA A 38 4.52 -4.44 31.80
C ALA A 38 4.83 -4.37 33.31
N LYS A 39 3.96 -4.93 34.16
CA LYS A 39 4.16 -4.99 35.63
C LYS A 39 4.94 -6.21 36.10
N LEU A 40 4.73 -7.38 35.48
CA LEU A 40 5.26 -8.67 35.94
C LEU A 40 6.60 -9.04 35.31
N ASN A 41 6.86 -8.56 34.10
CA ASN A 41 8.00 -9.10 33.38
C ASN A 41 9.29 -8.34 33.61
N ARG A 42 9.35 -7.29 34.36
CA ARG A 42 10.64 -6.77 34.86
C ARG A 42 10.50 -5.41 35.51
N THR A 43 11.34 -5.18 36.48
CA THR A 43 11.62 -3.85 37.03
C THR A 43 12.06 -2.93 35.86
N LEU A 44 11.23 -1.97 35.50
CA LEU A 44 11.65 -0.89 34.61
C LEU A 44 12.47 0.13 35.43
N PRO A 45 13.56 0.66 34.89
CA PRO A 45 14.05 0.52 33.51
C PRO A 45 14.67 -0.85 33.21
N TYR A 46 14.56 -1.29 31.95
CA TYR A 46 15.11 -2.54 31.46
C TYR A 46 16.15 -2.28 30.38
N GLU A 47 17.36 -2.74 30.58
CA GLU A 47 18.47 -2.61 29.61
C GLU A 47 18.50 -3.80 28.65
N MET A 48 18.77 -3.53 27.39
CA MET A 48 18.83 -4.53 26.35
C MET A 48 19.75 -4.08 25.20
N GLN A 49 20.11 -5.02 24.34
CA GLN A 49 20.67 -4.69 23.04
C GLN A 49 19.53 -4.48 22.04
N ALA A 50 19.54 -3.36 21.33
CA ALA A 50 18.56 -3.05 20.30
C ALA A 50 19.26 -2.53 19.04
N THR A 51 18.54 -2.49 17.93
CA THR A 51 19.07 -1.97 16.67
C THR A 51 18.83 -0.47 16.60
N CYS A 52 19.89 0.32 16.40
CA CYS A 52 19.79 1.76 16.21
C CYS A 52 18.92 2.07 14.99
N PRO A 53 17.85 2.88 15.13
CA PRO A 53 16.94 3.15 14.00
C PRO A 53 17.55 4.03 12.91
N ARG A 54 18.72 4.65 13.15
CA ARG A 54 19.41 5.50 12.16
C ARG A 54 20.50 4.79 11.40
N CYS A 55 21.45 4.15 12.09
CA CYS A 55 22.60 3.49 11.46
C CYS A 55 22.46 1.97 11.39
N TYR A 56 21.44 1.41 12.03
CA TYR A 56 21.13 -0.04 12.03
C TYR A 56 22.16 -0.92 12.76
N GLU A 57 23.07 -0.31 13.52
CA GLU A 57 24.01 -1.03 14.37
C GLU A 57 23.34 -1.52 15.66
N GLN A 58 23.86 -2.61 16.23
CA GLN A 58 23.45 -3.06 17.55
C GLN A 58 24.02 -2.13 18.61
N VAL A 59 23.15 -1.59 19.46
CA VAL A 59 23.50 -0.59 20.46
C VAL A 59 22.83 -0.91 21.79
N PRO A 60 23.43 -0.49 22.92
CA PRO A 60 22.73 -0.51 24.21
C PRO A 60 21.46 0.33 24.14
N ALA A 61 20.39 -0.19 24.69
CA ALA A 61 19.13 0.52 24.79
C ALA A 61 18.49 0.27 26.14
N ARG A 62 17.71 1.26 26.61
CA ARG A 62 16.99 1.20 27.86
C ARG A 62 15.50 1.42 27.63
N PHE A 63 14.68 0.49 28.10
CA PHE A 63 13.23 0.54 28.00
C PHE A 63 12.64 0.97 29.34
N GLU A 64 11.91 2.08 29.38
CA GLU A 64 11.40 2.66 30.61
C GLU A 64 10.09 3.42 30.44
N TRP A 65 9.43 3.78 31.54
CA TRP A 65 8.28 4.65 31.51
C TRP A 65 8.70 6.09 31.19
N ILE A 66 8.22 6.62 30.05
CA ILE A 66 8.31 8.05 29.73
C ILE A 66 7.31 8.83 30.61
N ASP A 67 6.10 8.29 30.73
CA ASP A 67 5.05 8.84 31.58
C ASP A 67 4.24 7.69 32.21
N LYS A 68 4.38 7.51 33.52
CA LYS A 68 3.65 6.48 34.27
C LYS A 68 2.16 6.78 34.39
N GLN A 69 1.77 8.06 34.44
CA GLN A 69 0.37 8.45 34.60
C GLN A 69 -0.41 8.20 33.29
N GLN A 70 0.20 8.51 32.14
CA GLN A 70 -0.34 8.27 30.83
C GLN A 70 -0.02 6.87 30.29
N GLN A 71 0.68 6.05 31.06
CA GLN A 71 1.09 4.69 30.66
C GLN A 71 1.92 4.66 29.36
N ARG A 72 2.78 5.64 29.18
CA ARG A 72 3.65 5.77 28.00
C ARG A 72 5.00 5.13 28.29
N LEU A 73 5.35 4.14 27.47
CA LEU A 73 6.64 3.46 27.50
C LEU A 73 7.52 3.97 26.36
N GLY A 74 8.81 4.07 26.60
CA GLY A 74 9.76 4.46 25.58
C GLY A 74 11.02 3.62 25.59
N MET A 75 11.73 3.65 24.49
CA MET A 75 13.06 3.08 24.37
C MET A 75 14.07 4.18 24.09
N HIS A 76 15.12 4.21 24.89
CA HIS A 76 16.26 5.11 24.72
C HIS A 76 17.45 4.30 24.20
N TYR A 77 18.11 4.81 23.18
CA TYR A 77 19.28 4.18 22.56
C TYR A 77 20.51 5.04 22.77
N ASP A 78 21.62 4.41 23.09
CA ASP A 78 22.93 5.06 23.16
C ASP A 78 23.80 4.60 21.98
N CYS A 79 23.65 5.28 20.85
CA CYS A 79 24.38 4.97 19.63
C CYS A 79 25.65 5.83 19.53
N ARG A 80 26.81 5.21 19.38
CA ARG A 80 28.10 5.93 19.23
C ARG A 80 28.14 6.82 18.00
N SER A 81 27.50 6.38 16.91
CA SER A 81 27.52 7.10 15.62
C SER A 81 26.40 8.12 15.50
N CYS A 82 25.26 7.93 16.16
CA CYS A 82 24.04 8.74 15.98
C CYS A 82 23.65 9.56 17.21
N GLY A 83 24.36 9.37 18.33
CA GLY A 83 24.01 9.97 19.61
C GLY A 83 22.88 9.26 20.33
N SER A 84 22.38 9.84 21.42
CA SER A 84 21.25 9.31 22.18
C SER A 84 19.95 9.57 21.41
N LEU A 85 19.13 8.56 21.25
CA LEU A 85 17.84 8.57 20.56
C LEU A 85 16.75 8.07 21.50
N SER A 86 15.53 8.56 21.34
CA SER A 86 14.38 8.11 22.13
C SER A 86 13.18 7.91 21.23
N GLU A 87 12.44 6.84 21.49
CA GLU A 87 11.19 6.53 20.79
C GLU A 87 10.12 6.15 21.78
N VAL A 88 8.88 6.56 21.50
CA VAL A 88 7.72 6.20 22.30
C VAL A 88 7.09 4.95 21.70
N HIS A 89 6.95 3.94 22.54
CA HIS A 89 6.30 2.68 22.20
C HIS A 89 4.99 2.56 22.98
N TYR A 90 3.99 1.95 22.40
CA TYR A 90 2.72 1.61 23.05
C TYR A 90 1.73 2.75 23.32
N ASP A 91 1.91 3.95 22.79
CA ASP A 91 0.95 5.04 22.93
C ASP A 91 -0.44 4.67 22.43
N THR A 92 -0.49 3.88 21.35
CA THR A 92 -1.73 3.48 20.69
C THR A 92 -2.39 2.26 21.33
N ILE A 93 -1.64 1.45 22.06
CA ILE A 93 -2.15 0.20 22.68
C ILE A 93 -2.79 0.48 24.03
N TRP A 94 -2.30 1.52 24.72
CA TRP A 94 -2.67 1.81 26.10
C TRP A 94 -3.66 2.98 26.25
N SER A 95 -3.78 3.83 25.24
CA SER A 95 -4.76 4.90 25.27
C SER A 95 -6.14 4.33 24.99
N SER A 96 -7.00 4.33 25.99
CA SER A 96 -8.44 4.28 25.73
C SER A 96 -8.77 5.36 24.69
N PRO A 97 -9.62 5.11 23.69
CA PRO A 97 -10.08 6.19 22.82
C PRO A 97 -10.61 7.31 23.73
N PRO A 98 -10.28 8.58 23.45
CA PRO A 98 -10.80 9.68 24.25
C PRO A 98 -12.32 9.53 24.31
N PRO A 99 -12.96 9.76 25.45
CA PRO A 99 -14.39 9.65 25.58
C PRO A 99 -15.05 10.48 24.47
N ALA A 100 -16.16 10.01 23.93
CA ALA A 100 -16.85 10.64 22.79
C ALA A 100 -17.16 12.14 23.00
N SER A 101 -17.18 12.60 24.25
CA SER A 101 -17.30 13.99 24.68
C SER A 101 -16.08 14.87 24.39
N ALA A 102 -14.90 14.30 24.08
CA ALA A 102 -13.68 15.06 23.79
C ALA A 102 -13.49 15.40 22.31
N ARG A 103 -14.48 15.12 21.45
CA ARG A 103 -14.48 15.60 20.07
C ARG A 103 -14.75 17.10 20.07
N PRO A 104 -13.91 17.94 19.46
CA PRO A 104 -14.28 19.33 19.24
C PRO A 104 -15.50 19.36 18.32
N ALA A 105 -16.62 19.82 18.87
CA ALA A 105 -17.94 19.86 18.22
C ALA A 105 -18.08 20.97 17.16
N HIS A 106 -17.02 21.43 16.53
CA HIS A 106 -17.11 22.47 15.51
C HIS A 106 -16.21 22.17 14.32
N GLY A 107 -16.84 22.28 13.16
CA GLY A 107 -16.28 22.06 11.84
C GLY A 107 -14.85 22.58 11.70
N ILE A 108 -13.94 21.63 11.57
CA ILE A 108 -12.55 21.91 11.27
C ILE A 108 -12.53 22.41 9.83
N SER A 109 -12.39 23.74 9.67
CA SER A 109 -12.08 24.32 8.38
C SER A 109 -10.84 23.60 7.85
N ALA A 110 -10.86 23.16 6.59
CA ALA A 110 -9.76 22.48 5.92
C ALA A 110 -8.40 23.22 6.01
N ARG A 111 -8.40 24.44 6.48
CA ARG A 111 -7.21 25.29 6.70
C ARG A 111 -6.48 25.06 8.03
N LYS A 112 -7.03 24.31 9.00
CA LYS A 112 -6.44 24.14 10.34
C LYS A 112 -5.79 22.78 10.62
N THR A 113 -5.76 21.87 9.67
CA THR A 113 -5.30 20.48 9.87
C THR A 113 -3.80 20.28 9.87
N TYR A 114 -3.00 21.26 9.54
CA TYR A 114 -1.55 21.20 9.66
C TYR A 114 -1.06 22.24 10.67
N SER A 115 -1.14 21.88 11.94
CA SER A 115 -0.43 22.62 12.99
C SER A 115 1.06 22.44 12.74
N GLY A 116 1.75 23.41 12.17
CA GLY A 116 3.19 23.60 11.94
C GLY A 116 4.24 22.66 12.52
N ARG A 117 3.89 21.42 12.82
CA ARG A 117 4.82 20.37 13.25
C ARG A 117 5.54 19.84 12.03
N THR A 118 6.83 19.97 12.04
CA THR A 118 7.72 19.33 11.08
C THR A 118 7.42 17.84 11.08
N ILE A 119 6.90 17.30 9.97
CA ILE A 119 6.77 15.85 9.83
C ILE A 119 8.19 15.29 9.86
N ARG A 120 8.53 14.65 10.95
CA ARG A 120 9.79 13.93 11.08
C ARG A 120 9.50 12.48 10.77
N PRO A 121 10.37 11.80 10.01
CA PRO A 121 10.30 10.36 9.89
C PRO A 121 10.33 9.75 11.30
N ASN A 122 9.39 8.89 11.62
CA ASN A 122 9.38 8.18 12.89
C ASN A 122 10.24 6.93 12.77
N ALA A 123 11.30 6.88 13.57
CA ALA A 123 12.09 5.67 13.71
C ALA A 123 11.48 4.81 14.82
N ARG A 124 11.11 3.58 14.51
CA ARG A 124 10.57 2.60 15.47
C ARG A 124 11.56 1.46 15.63
N SER A 125 11.84 1.12 16.86
CA SER A 125 12.78 0.05 17.19
C SER A 125 12.09 -1.30 17.38
N LEU A 126 12.90 -2.31 17.61
CA LEU A 126 12.51 -3.66 17.97
C LEU A 126 13.17 -4.05 19.31
N PRO A 127 12.51 -4.83 20.18
CA PRO A 127 11.18 -5.40 20.02
C PRO A 127 10.06 -4.39 20.23
N ARG A 128 8.89 -4.61 19.61
CA ARG A 128 7.68 -3.81 19.82
C ARG A 128 6.43 -4.68 19.81
N THR A 129 5.37 -4.27 20.50
CA THR A 129 4.06 -4.91 20.43
C THR A 129 3.24 -4.34 19.29
N VAL A 130 2.33 -5.16 18.76
CA VAL A 130 1.40 -4.81 17.68
C VAL A 130 0.04 -5.42 17.97
N GLU A 131 -1.03 -4.71 17.61
CA GLU A 131 -2.36 -5.30 17.52
C GLU A 131 -2.43 -6.17 16.27
N THR A 132 -2.84 -7.42 16.44
CA THR A 132 -2.89 -8.43 15.36
C THR A 132 -4.11 -9.33 15.50
N LEU A 133 -4.30 -10.26 14.57
CA LEU A 133 -5.39 -11.22 14.61
C LEU A 133 -4.89 -12.63 14.92
N CYS A 134 -5.70 -13.40 15.62
CA CYS A 134 -5.56 -14.86 15.65
C CYS A 134 -5.79 -15.42 14.24
N PRO A 135 -4.88 -16.27 13.71
CA PRO A 135 -5.05 -16.84 12.37
C PRO A 135 -6.32 -17.72 12.24
N GLU A 136 -6.76 -18.36 13.33
CA GLU A 136 -7.88 -19.29 13.34
C GLU A 136 -9.24 -18.57 13.54
N CYS A 137 -9.42 -17.88 14.66
CA CYS A 137 -10.71 -17.27 15.01
C CYS A 137 -10.83 -15.79 14.61
N SER A 138 -9.78 -15.17 14.10
CA SER A 138 -9.74 -13.74 13.78
C SER A 138 -9.95 -12.79 14.97
N ALA A 139 -9.89 -13.29 16.20
CA ALA A 139 -9.94 -12.45 17.39
C ALA A 139 -8.75 -11.47 17.39
N LEU A 140 -9.00 -10.25 17.84
CA LEU A 140 -7.95 -9.24 18.04
C LEU A 140 -7.10 -9.63 19.25
N ILE A 141 -5.81 -9.82 19.02
CA ILE A 141 -4.82 -10.22 20.03
C ILE A 141 -3.59 -9.32 19.94
N ILE A 142 -2.73 -9.39 20.94
CA ILE A 142 -1.45 -8.70 20.91
C ILE A 142 -0.36 -9.66 20.44
N GLY A 143 0.43 -9.19 19.48
CA GLY A 143 1.66 -9.81 19.04
C GLY A 143 2.88 -8.98 19.40
N ARG A 144 4.05 -9.54 19.17
CA ARG A 144 5.34 -8.89 19.36
C ARG A 144 6.21 -9.04 18.11
N TYR A 145 6.72 -7.93 17.59
CA TYR A 145 7.81 -7.96 16.61
C TYR A 145 9.14 -8.02 17.35
N PHE A 146 10.04 -8.88 16.88
CA PHE A 146 11.38 -9.06 17.43
C PHE A 146 12.37 -9.47 16.33
N VAL A 147 13.66 -9.39 16.64
CA VAL A 147 14.71 -9.79 15.70
C VAL A 147 15.21 -11.18 16.05
N GLU A 148 15.35 -12.01 15.04
CA GLU A 148 16.00 -13.31 15.09
C GLU A 148 16.73 -13.57 13.79
N ASP A 149 18.00 -13.92 13.85
CA ASP A 149 18.87 -14.23 12.71
C ASP A 149 18.84 -13.16 11.60
N GLY A 150 18.80 -11.87 12.00
CA GLY A 150 18.73 -10.75 11.06
C GLY A 150 17.38 -10.53 10.41
N ALA A 151 16.39 -11.36 10.72
CA ALA A 151 15.00 -11.21 10.26
C ALA A 151 14.13 -10.57 11.33
N VAL A 152 13.07 -9.90 10.91
CA VAL A 152 11.99 -9.42 11.77
C VAL A 152 10.90 -10.47 11.81
N MET A 153 10.59 -10.95 13.00
CA MET A 153 9.60 -11.97 13.28
C MET A 153 8.40 -11.36 14.00
N ILE A 154 7.25 -12.02 13.87
CA ILE A 154 6.07 -11.79 14.75
C ILE A 154 5.80 -13.06 15.52
N GLU A 155 5.51 -12.91 16.81
CA GLU A 155 4.92 -13.95 17.63
C GLU A 155 3.66 -13.44 18.32
N LYS A 156 2.71 -14.34 18.57
CA LYS A 156 1.42 -14.01 19.17
C LYS A 156 0.79 -15.26 19.79
N THR A 157 -0.01 -15.07 20.83
CA THR A 157 -0.70 -16.17 21.52
C THR A 157 -2.20 -15.86 21.58
N CYS A 158 -3.01 -16.77 21.07
CA CYS A 158 -4.44 -16.75 21.25
C CYS A 158 -4.80 -17.66 22.44
N PRO A 159 -5.65 -17.22 23.38
CA PRO A 159 -6.07 -18.07 24.51
C PRO A 159 -6.74 -19.36 24.10
N GLU A 160 -7.48 -19.34 22.97
CA GLU A 160 -8.22 -20.51 22.47
C GLU A 160 -7.39 -21.38 21.52
N HIS A 161 -6.43 -20.78 20.77
CA HIS A 161 -5.73 -21.46 19.66
C HIS A 161 -4.21 -21.55 19.85
N GLY A 162 -3.68 -21.07 20.99
CA GLY A 162 -2.28 -21.20 21.35
C GLY A 162 -1.34 -20.26 20.60
N TYR A 163 -0.08 -20.68 20.49
CA TYR A 163 1.04 -19.88 20.00
C TYR A 163 1.17 -19.93 18.48
N PHE A 164 1.43 -18.75 17.88
CA PHE A 164 1.72 -18.59 16.47
C PHE A 164 2.97 -17.74 16.27
N ARG A 165 3.67 -18.04 15.18
CA ARG A 165 4.87 -17.32 14.77
C ARG A 165 4.96 -17.23 13.26
N ASP A 166 5.49 -16.09 12.75
CA ASP A 166 5.71 -15.90 11.33
C ASP A 166 6.85 -14.88 11.07
N ILE A 167 7.21 -14.73 9.80
CA ILE A 167 8.26 -13.83 9.33
C ILE A 167 7.59 -12.57 8.74
N ILE A 168 8.03 -11.40 9.21
CA ILE A 168 7.60 -10.10 8.67
C ILE A 168 8.54 -9.61 7.56
N ASN A 169 9.85 -9.66 7.83
CA ASN A 169 10.86 -9.21 6.87
C ASN A 169 12.19 -9.93 7.13
N ARG A 170 12.84 -10.45 6.10
CA ARG A 170 14.12 -11.15 6.23
C ARG A 170 15.33 -10.21 6.30
N ASP A 171 15.14 -8.91 6.18
CA ASP A 171 16.20 -7.90 6.34
C ASP A 171 15.76 -6.85 7.37
N VAL A 172 16.29 -6.99 8.59
CA VAL A 172 16.00 -6.06 9.70
C VAL A 172 16.48 -4.64 9.40
N ARG A 173 17.57 -4.47 8.65
CA ARG A 173 18.09 -3.14 8.32
C ARG A 173 17.16 -2.42 7.36
N LEU A 174 16.65 -3.13 6.37
CA LEU A 174 15.68 -2.59 5.42
C LEU A 174 14.35 -2.24 6.10
N PHE A 175 13.89 -3.11 6.99
CA PHE A 175 12.69 -2.89 7.79
C PHE A 175 12.80 -1.61 8.63
N LEU A 176 13.90 -1.44 9.36
CA LEU A 176 14.13 -0.26 10.20
C LEU A 176 14.34 1.02 9.37
N LYS A 177 15.03 0.92 8.21
CA LYS A 177 15.09 2.03 7.25
C LYS A 177 13.69 2.45 6.81
N GLY A 178 12.82 1.48 6.50
CA GLY A 178 11.43 1.74 6.18
C GLY A 178 10.72 2.50 7.30
N ALA A 179 10.84 2.01 8.53
CA ALA A 179 10.22 2.62 9.69
C ALA A 179 10.68 4.07 9.93
N TYR A 180 11.93 4.40 9.62
CA TYR A 180 12.45 5.77 9.68
C TYR A 180 11.68 6.74 8.75
N TRP A 181 11.16 6.27 7.60
CA TRP A 181 10.38 7.05 6.64
C TRP A 181 8.86 6.86 6.83
N SER A 182 8.40 6.54 8.02
CA SER A 182 7.00 6.50 8.41
C SER A 182 6.47 7.90 8.74
N PHE A 183 5.32 8.25 8.19
CA PHE A 183 4.62 9.52 8.45
C PHE A 183 3.27 9.21 9.10
N GLU A 184 3.20 9.30 10.41
CA GLU A 184 2.05 8.82 11.19
C GLU A 184 0.95 9.86 11.36
N GLU A 185 1.30 11.13 11.42
CA GLU A 185 0.34 12.23 11.60
C GLU A 185 -0.32 12.61 10.28
N GLN A 186 -1.34 11.85 9.87
CA GLN A 186 -2.13 12.17 8.69
C GLN A 186 -3.55 12.56 9.09
N PRO A 187 -4.14 13.58 8.44
CA PRO A 187 -5.57 13.80 8.57
C PRO A 187 -6.28 12.59 7.96
N GLY A 188 -7.05 11.90 8.77
CA GLY A 188 -7.94 10.85 8.31
C GLY A 188 -9.03 11.39 7.38
N LEU A 189 -10.02 10.57 7.13
CA LEU A 189 -11.20 10.97 6.37
C LEU A 189 -12.00 12.02 7.15
N ILE A 190 -12.45 13.05 6.45
CA ILE A 190 -13.37 14.06 7.02
C ILE A 190 -14.80 13.51 7.04
N ASN A 191 -15.15 12.68 6.07
CA ASN A 191 -16.43 12.02 5.92
C ASN A 191 -16.28 10.49 5.97
N PRO A 192 -16.05 9.92 7.17
CA PRO A 192 -15.91 8.46 7.33
C PRO A 192 -17.22 7.76 6.97
N GLY A 193 -17.08 6.56 6.36
CA GLY A 193 -18.23 5.76 5.93
C GLY A 193 -18.91 5.00 7.08
N THR A 194 -18.18 4.71 8.17
CA THR A 194 -18.71 3.97 9.33
C THR A 194 -18.26 4.61 10.64
N SER A 195 -19.04 4.36 11.72
CA SER A 195 -18.66 4.75 13.07
C SER A 195 -17.61 3.78 13.64
N ALA A 196 -16.71 4.28 14.48
CA ALA A 196 -15.69 3.47 15.14
C ALA A 196 -16.10 3.16 16.59
N GLN A 197 -17.02 2.22 16.78
CA GLN A 197 -17.54 1.83 18.10
C GLN A 197 -16.72 0.69 18.73
N ASN A 198 -16.39 -0.32 17.94
CA ASN A 198 -15.69 -1.53 18.40
C ASN A 198 -14.19 -1.51 18.02
N GLY A 199 -13.76 -0.54 17.25
CA GLY A 199 -12.38 -0.36 16.83
C GLY A 199 -11.97 -1.15 15.59
N CYS A 200 -10.73 -0.94 15.16
CA CYS A 200 -10.17 -1.60 13.99
C CYS A 200 -9.69 -3.03 14.35
N PRO A 201 -9.94 -4.05 13.52
CA PRO A 201 -10.61 -4.01 12.21
C PRO A 201 -12.12 -4.32 12.25
N ALA A 202 -12.75 -4.36 13.43
CA ALA A 202 -14.15 -4.79 13.56
C ALA A 202 -15.15 -3.80 12.94
N ASP A 203 -14.88 -2.48 13.07
CA ASP A 203 -15.68 -1.43 12.43
C ASP A 203 -15.12 -1.02 11.06
N CYS A 204 -14.59 -1.98 10.32
CA CYS A 204 -13.96 -1.71 9.03
C CYS A 204 -14.99 -1.15 8.04
N GLY A 205 -14.58 -0.19 7.24
CA GLY A 205 -15.45 0.54 6.32
C GLY A 205 -14.97 1.97 6.08
N PHE A 206 -13.65 2.20 6.18
CA PHE A 206 -13.07 3.54 6.22
C PHE A 206 -13.72 4.38 7.33
N CYS A 207 -13.67 3.84 8.53
CA CYS A 207 -14.20 4.47 9.74
C CYS A 207 -13.38 5.72 10.15
N GLY A 208 -13.85 6.41 11.20
CA GLY A 208 -13.16 7.61 11.73
C GLY A 208 -11.73 7.38 12.27
N GLN A 209 -11.31 6.13 12.45
CA GLN A 209 -9.91 5.78 12.82
C GLN A 209 -8.99 5.59 11.61
N HIS A 210 -9.54 5.56 10.38
CA HIS A 210 -8.74 5.41 9.16
C HIS A 210 -7.94 6.68 8.88
N GLN A 211 -6.64 6.54 8.61
CA GLN A 211 -5.69 7.67 8.58
C GLN A 211 -5.29 8.10 7.17
N SER A 212 -5.86 7.49 6.13
CA SER A 212 -5.45 7.73 4.74
C SER A 212 -6.63 7.86 3.80
N CYS A 213 -6.49 8.67 2.74
CA CYS A 213 -7.40 8.63 1.60
C CYS A 213 -6.94 7.59 0.57
N ALA A 214 -7.83 7.13 -0.28
CA ALA A 214 -7.47 6.19 -1.34
C ALA A 214 -6.54 6.85 -2.38
N CYS A 215 -5.39 6.21 -2.62
CA CYS A 215 -4.54 6.53 -3.78
C CYS A 215 -5.05 5.82 -5.04
N LEU A 216 -5.48 4.58 -4.87
CA LEU A 216 -6.05 3.72 -5.88
C LEU A 216 -7.15 2.88 -5.21
N ALA A 217 -8.36 2.92 -5.70
CA ALA A 217 -9.44 2.10 -5.16
C ALA A 217 -9.75 0.91 -6.08
N ASN A 218 -10.04 -0.25 -5.49
CA ASN A 218 -10.42 -1.45 -6.21
C ASN A 218 -11.95 -1.59 -6.20
N ILE A 219 -12.51 -2.10 -7.31
CA ILE A 219 -13.91 -2.52 -7.42
C ILE A 219 -13.93 -3.90 -8.08
N ASP A 220 -14.45 -4.89 -7.38
CA ASP A 220 -14.66 -6.22 -7.96
C ASP A 220 -15.91 -6.21 -8.85
N LEU A 221 -15.73 -6.51 -10.13
CA LEU A 221 -16.83 -6.56 -11.09
C LEU A 221 -17.53 -7.91 -11.09
N THR A 222 -16.81 -8.99 -10.79
CA THR A 222 -17.38 -10.35 -10.74
C THR A 222 -16.43 -11.26 -9.97
N ASN A 223 -16.95 -12.31 -9.31
CA ASN A 223 -16.13 -13.38 -8.76
C ASN A 223 -15.91 -14.54 -9.74
N ARG A 224 -16.44 -14.46 -10.96
CA ARG A 224 -16.17 -15.43 -12.03
C ARG A 224 -14.79 -15.19 -12.64
N CYS A 225 -14.12 -16.26 -13.07
CA CYS A 225 -12.83 -16.20 -13.73
C CYS A 225 -12.76 -17.26 -14.86
N ASN A 226 -12.05 -16.94 -15.94
CA ASN A 226 -11.75 -17.88 -17.03
C ASN A 226 -10.46 -18.70 -16.78
N LEU A 227 -9.89 -18.61 -15.58
CA LEU A 227 -8.83 -19.47 -15.06
C LEU A 227 -9.23 -20.06 -13.72
N ASN A 228 -8.65 -21.22 -13.38
CA ASN A 228 -8.82 -21.87 -12.08
C ASN A 228 -7.46 -22.08 -11.40
N CYS A 229 -6.78 -20.98 -11.11
CA CYS A 229 -5.42 -20.98 -10.60
C CYS A 229 -5.32 -21.71 -9.24
N PRO A 230 -4.30 -22.54 -9.03
CA PRO A 230 -4.03 -23.13 -7.71
C PRO A 230 -3.67 -22.05 -6.68
N ILE A 231 -3.08 -20.94 -7.13
CA ILE A 231 -2.71 -19.80 -6.31
C ILE A 231 -3.68 -18.65 -6.63
N CYS A 232 -4.72 -18.48 -5.79
CA CYS A 232 -5.72 -17.44 -5.97
C CYS A 232 -6.19 -16.91 -4.61
N PHE A 233 -5.78 -15.70 -4.24
CA PHE A 233 -6.18 -15.08 -2.97
C PHE A 233 -7.66 -14.67 -2.97
N ALA A 234 -8.23 -14.35 -4.15
CA ALA A 234 -9.65 -14.03 -4.30
C ALA A 234 -10.58 -15.25 -4.26
N ASN A 235 -10.01 -16.47 -4.31
CA ASN A 235 -10.75 -17.72 -4.36
C ASN A 235 -11.83 -17.77 -5.46
N ALA A 236 -11.56 -17.16 -6.61
CA ALA A 236 -12.49 -17.09 -7.73
C ALA A 236 -13.00 -18.49 -8.16
N ASN A 237 -14.25 -18.58 -8.59
CA ASN A 237 -14.94 -19.80 -8.99
C ASN A 237 -15.21 -20.83 -7.87
N ALA A 238 -14.79 -20.60 -6.63
CA ALA A 238 -14.91 -21.58 -5.55
C ALA A 238 -15.95 -21.19 -4.47
N ALA A 239 -16.63 -20.05 -4.66
CA ALA A 239 -17.54 -19.51 -3.64
C ALA A 239 -18.90 -20.26 -3.57
N GLY A 240 -19.29 -20.98 -4.62
CA GLY A 240 -20.60 -21.63 -4.72
C GLY A 240 -21.76 -20.66 -5.03
N TYR A 241 -21.47 -19.41 -5.31
CA TYR A 241 -22.41 -18.36 -5.71
C TYR A 241 -21.75 -17.41 -6.70
N VAL A 242 -22.54 -16.63 -7.43
CA VAL A 242 -22.05 -15.58 -8.32
C VAL A 242 -22.25 -14.22 -7.64
N TYR A 243 -21.18 -13.46 -7.49
CA TYR A 243 -21.20 -12.05 -7.16
C TYR A 243 -20.85 -11.24 -8.41
N GLU A 244 -21.79 -10.46 -8.89
CA GLU A 244 -21.63 -9.62 -10.07
C GLU A 244 -22.53 -8.39 -9.89
N PRO A 245 -21.98 -7.29 -9.31
CA PRO A 245 -22.74 -6.07 -9.07
C PRO A 245 -23.31 -5.50 -10.37
N THR A 246 -24.51 -4.92 -10.31
CA THR A 246 -25.10 -4.24 -11.46
C THR A 246 -24.31 -2.99 -11.85
N PHE A 247 -24.56 -2.48 -13.06
CA PHE A 247 -23.93 -1.24 -13.51
C PHE A 247 -24.20 -0.07 -12.54
N GLU A 248 -25.43 0.05 -12.03
CA GLU A 248 -25.84 1.09 -11.09
C GLU A 248 -25.14 0.95 -9.72
N GLN A 249 -24.96 -0.29 -9.26
CA GLN A 249 -24.19 -0.54 -8.02
C GLN A 249 -22.73 -0.15 -8.20
N ILE A 250 -22.12 -0.48 -9.35
CA ILE A 250 -20.74 -0.10 -9.66
C ILE A 250 -20.61 1.42 -9.79
N GLU A 251 -21.57 2.08 -10.41
CA GLU A 251 -21.61 3.54 -10.49
C GLU A 251 -21.71 4.19 -9.10
N ALA A 252 -22.56 3.67 -8.22
CA ALA A 252 -22.66 4.15 -6.84
C ALA A 252 -21.36 3.95 -6.05
N MET A 253 -20.67 2.81 -6.22
CA MET A 253 -19.34 2.59 -5.64
C MET A 253 -18.31 3.60 -6.17
N MET A 254 -18.30 3.87 -7.46
CA MET A 254 -17.43 4.91 -8.05
C MET A 254 -17.77 6.30 -7.51
N GLN A 255 -19.05 6.63 -7.31
CA GLN A 255 -19.47 7.89 -6.76
C GLN A 255 -18.99 8.06 -5.31
N SER A 256 -19.09 7.03 -4.47
CA SER A 256 -18.58 7.08 -3.09
C SER A 256 -17.08 7.39 -3.03
N LEU A 257 -16.30 6.90 -4.00
CA LEU A 257 -14.88 7.22 -4.14
C LEU A 257 -14.64 8.69 -4.53
N ARG A 258 -15.49 9.26 -5.38
CA ARG A 258 -15.43 10.68 -5.77
C ARG A 258 -15.87 11.61 -4.65
N ASP A 259 -16.72 11.14 -3.75
CA ASP A 259 -17.23 11.90 -2.61
C ASP A 259 -16.28 11.89 -1.41
N MET A 260 -15.24 11.07 -1.43
CA MET A 260 -14.23 11.00 -0.36
C MET A 260 -13.57 12.37 -0.11
N ARG A 261 -13.46 12.76 1.16
CA ARG A 261 -12.81 14.02 1.57
C ARG A 261 -11.74 13.73 2.63
N PRO A 262 -10.65 14.51 2.70
CA PRO A 262 -10.39 15.79 2.00
C PRO A 262 -10.04 15.63 0.51
N THR A 263 -9.67 14.43 0.06
CA THR A 263 -9.20 14.21 -1.31
C THR A 263 -10.00 13.08 -1.97
N PRO A 264 -10.75 13.38 -3.04
CA PRO A 264 -11.46 12.35 -3.79
C PRO A 264 -10.46 11.39 -4.46
N ALA A 265 -10.83 10.11 -4.57
CA ALA A 265 -10.04 9.15 -5.33
C ALA A 265 -9.99 9.56 -6.81
N THR A 266 -8.80 9.53 -7.39
CA THR A 266 -8.58 9.88 -8.81
C THR A 266 -8.16 8.68 -9.66
N ALA A 267 -7.89 7.55 -9.04
CA ALA A 267 -7.54 6.30 -9.68
C ALA A 267 -8.49 5.19 -9.23
N VAL A 268 -8.92 4.37 -10.16
CA VAL A 268 -9.75 3.19 -9.93
C VAL A 268 -9.16 1.99 -10.64
N GLN A 269 -9.21 0.84 -9.98
CA GLN A 269 -8.83 -0.46 -10.52
C GLN A 269 -10.02 -1.39 -10.48
N PHE A 270 -10.46 -1.85 -11.63
CA PHE A 270 -11.44 -2.90 -11.70
C PHE A 270 -10.76 -4.26 -11.58
N SER A 271 -11.31 -5.12 -10.72
CA SER A 271 -10.77 -6.41 -10.33
C SER A 271 -11.88 -7.44 -10.11
N GLY A 272 -11.59 -8.50 -9.36
CA GLY A 272 -12.52 -9.57 -9.06
C GLY A 272 -11.88 -10.94 -9.30
N GLY A 273 -12.62 -11.87 -9.90
CA GLY A 273 -12.03 -13.04 -10.54
C GLY A 273 -11.28 -12.61 -11.82
N GLU A 274 -12.05 -12.35 -12.87
CA GLU A 274 -11.54 -11.70 -14.09
C GLU A 274 -12.51 -10.59 -14.53
N PRO A 275 -12.16 -9.31 -14.39
CA PRO A 275 -13.10 -8.20 -14.61
C PRO A 275 -13.57 -8.09 -16.05
N THR A 276 -12.79 -8.56 -17.02
CA THR A 276 -13.16 -8.54 -18.45
C THR A 276 -14.33 -9.47 -18.79
N LEU A 277 -14.77 -10.30 -17.86
CA LEU A 277 -15.94 -11.17 -18.04
C LEU A 277 -17.27 -10.48 -17.73
N HIS A 278 -17.24 -9.32 -17.06
CA HIS A 278 -18.46 -8.58 -16.76
C HIS A 278 -19.15 -8.11 -18.05
N PRO A 279 -20.47 -8.31 -18.20
CA PRO A 279 -21.18 -7.98 -19.45
C PRO A 279 -21.07 -6.49 -19.83
N CYS A 280 -21.12 -5.58 -18.86
CA CYS A 280 -21.01 -4.13 -19.07
C CYS A 280 -19.58 -3.59 -18.96
N PHE A 281 -18.55 -4.42 -19.15
CA PHE A 281 -17.14 -4.06 -18.87
C PHE A 281 -16.71 -2.74 -19.54
N HIS A 282 -16.96 -2.56 -20.83
CA HIS A 282 -16.55 -1.35 -21.55
C HIS A 282 -17.35 -0.11 -21.14
N ASP A 283 -18.65 -0.29 -20.84
CA ASP A 283 -19.52 0.82 -20.37
C ASP A 283 -19.09 1.31 -18.98
N ILE A 284 -18.66 0.40 -18.10
CA ILE A 284 -18.10 0.73 -16.77
C ILE A 284 -16.84 1.58 -16.91
N ILE A 285 -15.92 1.20 -17.80
CA ILE A 285 -14.69 1.98 -18.06
C ILE A 285 -15.04 3.36 -18.60
N ALA A 286 -15.96 3.43 -19.57
CA ALA A 286 -16.40 4.70 -20.16
C ALA A 286 -17.08 5.59 -19.11
N ARG A 287 -17.86 5.00 -18.19
CA ARG A 287 -18.50 5.71 -17.09
C ARG A 287 -17.48 6.25 -16.10
N ALA A 288 -16.48 5.45 -15.71
CA ALA A 288 -15.40 5.90 -14.85
C ALA A 288 -14.65 7.11 -15.43
N ARG A 289 -14.38 7.10 -16.74
CA ARG A 289 -13.79 8.24 -17.46
C ARG A 289 -14.67 9.49 -17.36
N LYS A 290 -15.99 9.35 -17.61
CA LYS A 290 -16.95 10.45 -17.50
C LYS A 290 -17.04 11.02 -16.09
N MET A 291 -16.90 10.18 -15.05
CA MET A 291 -16.90 10.59 -13.65
C MET A 291 -15.59 11.28 -13.22
N GLY A 292 -14.60 11.38 -14.11
CA GLY A 292 -13.36 12.13 -13.91
C GLY A 292 -12.25 11.34 -13.18
N PHE A 293 -12.28 10.02 -13.24
CA PHE A 293 -11.09 9.24 -12.88
C PHE A 293 -9.99 9.47 -13.91
N SER A 294 -8.83 9.89 -13.44
CA SER A 294 -7.69 10.22 -14.30
C SER A 294 -6.77 9.03 -14.56
N ASN A 295 -6.89 7.96 -13.77
CA ASN A 295 -6.24 6.69 -14.01
C ASN A 295 -7.26 5.57 -13.83
N ILE A 296 -7.55 4.88 -14.91
CA ILE A 296 -8.46 3.72 -14.95
C ILE A 296 -7.63 2.52 -15.33
N GLN A 297 -7.57 1.53 -14.46
CA GLN A 297 -6.79 0.32 -14.70
C GLN A 297 -7.61 -0.94 -14.39
N ILE A 298 -7.17 -2.07 -14.92
CA ILE A 298 -7.74 -3.38 -14.64
C ILE A 298 -6.69 -4.33 -14.14
N ALA A 299 -7.02 -5.07 -13.07
CA ALA A 299 -6.24 -6.22 -12.63
C ALA A 299 -6.75 -7.46 -13.39
N THR A 300 -5.96 -7.97 -14.32
CA THR A 300 -6.41 -8.98 -15.29
C THR A 300 -5.35 -10.06 -15.53
N ASN A 301 -5.82 -11.27 -15.84
CA ASN A 301 -4.98 -12.32 -16.39
C ASN A 301 -4.59 -12.08 -17.85
N GLY A 302 -5.24 -11.14 -18.53
CA GLY A 302 -4.90 -10.68 -19.87
C GLY A 302 -5.51 -11.50 -21.01
N LEU A 303 -6.14 -12.66 -20.77
CA LEU A 303 -6.57 -13.54 -21.83
C LEU A 303 -7.50 -12.87 -22.86
N LYS A 304 -8.45 -12.04 -22.42
CA LYS A 304 -9.30 -11.27 -23.35
C LYS A 304 -8.55 -10.11 -24.02
N MET A 305 -7.54 -9.55 -23.37
CA MET A 305 -6.72 -8.48 -23.95
C MET A 305 -5.74 -8.97 -25.03
N ALA A 306 -5.56 -10.28 -25.17
CA ALA A 306 -4.84 -10.88 -26.30
C ALA A 306 -5.63 -10.75 -27.63
N ASP A 307 -6.96 -10.60 -27.56
CA ASP A 307 -7.78 -10.21 -28.69
C ASP A 307 -7.62 -8.70 -28.96
N TYR A 308 -7.21 -8.35 -30.17
CA TYR A 308 -6.91 -6.97 -30.53
C TYR A 308 -8.15 -6.06 -30.51
N ASP A 309 -9.29 -6.54 -30.99
CA ASP A 309 -10.53 -5.75 -31.08
C ASP A 309 -11.10 -5.50 -29.67
N PHE A 310 -10.98 -6.48 -28.77
CA PHE A 310 -11.33 -6.28 -27.37
C PHE A 310 -10.41 -5.24 -26.70
N ALA A 311 -9.10 -5.32 -26.93
CA ALA A 311 -8.13 -4.37 -26.40
C ALA A 311 -8.36 -2.95 -26.96
N LEU A 312 -8.67 -2.83 -28.25
CA LEU A 312 -9.00 -1.57 -28.93
C LEU A 312 -10.24 -0.92 -28.30
N ARG A 313 -11.33 -1.67 -28.15
CA ARG A 313 -12.55 -1.17 -27.48
C ARG A 313 -12.28 -0.75 -26.03
N SER A 314 -11.44 -1.47 -25.33
CA SER A 314 -11.06 -1.12 -23.94
C SER A 314 -10.30 0.20 -23.87
N ARG A 315 -9.34 0.43 -24.81
CA ARG A 315 -8.63 1.71 -24.94
C ARG A 315 -9.60 2.85 -25.27
N ASP A 316 -10.50 2.65 -26.22
CA ASP A 316 -11.44 3.68 -26.68
C ASP A 316 -12.45 4.05 -25.57
N ALA A 317 -12.85 3.08 -24.75
CA ALA A 317 -13.62 3.32 -23.54
C ALA A 317 -12.87 4.18 -22.50
N GLY A 318 -11.54 4.16 -22.50
CA GLY A 318 -10.72 4.99 -21.63
C GLY A 318 -9.79 4.24 -20.69
N LEU A 319 -9.52 2.96 -20.95
CA LEU A 319 -8.53 2.19 -20.19
C LEU A 319 -7.14 2.80 -20.35
N HIS A 320 -6.44 3.05 -19.21
CA HIS A 320 -5.11 3.65 -19.21
C HIS A 320 -4.00 2.63 -19.00
N THR A 321 -4.21 1.67 -18.10
CA THR A 321 -3.15 0.77 -17.63
C THR A 321 -3.70 -0.63 -17.43
N LEU A 322 -2.95 -1.64 -17.87
CA LEU A 322 -3.13 -3.00 -17.42
C LEU A 322 -2.26 -3.27 -16.20
N TYR A 323 -2.88 -3.70 -15.12
CA TYR A 323 -2.25 -4.34 -13.99
C TYR A 323 -2.23 -5.85 -14.30
N LEU A 324 -1.24 -6.25 -15.11
CA LEU A 324 -1.20 -7.55 -15.78
C LEU A 324 -0.52 -8.59 -14.91
N GLN A 325 -1.25 -9.62 -14.52
CA GLN A 325 -0.68 -10.80 -13.87
C GLN A 325 0.44 -11.40 -14.74
N PHE A 326 1.64 -11.62 -14.15
CA PHE A 326 2.83 -12.01 -14.90
C PHE A 326 3.87 -12.68 -13.99
N ASP A 327 3.81 -14.00 -13.78
CA ASP A 327 4.55 -14.70 -12.71
C ASP A 327 5.95 -15.17 -13.09
N GLY A 328 6.33 -15.11 -14.36
CA GLY A 328 7.66 -15.52 -14.81
C GLY A 328 7.80 -15.48 -16.32
N ILE A 329 8.96 -15.91 -16.77
CA ILE A 329 9.36 -15.98 -18.18
C ILE A 329 9.28 -17.42 -18.65
N GLY A 330 8.46 -17.68 -19.68
CA GLY A 330 8.28 -19.01 -20.26
C GLY A 330 7.04 -19.76 -19.74
N PRO A 331 6.70 -20.89 -20.38
CA PRO A 331 5.45 -21.61 -20.15
C PRO A 331 5.37 -22.34 -18.81
N ASP A 332 6.49 -22.87 -18.30
CA ASP A 332 6.51 -23.78 -17.15
C ASP A 332 6.05 -23.11 -15.87
N VAL A 333 6.46 -21.86 -15.65
CA VAL A 333 6.02 -21.08 -14.49
C VAL A 333 4.49 -20.91 -14.45
N TYR A 334 3.84 -20.76 -15.61
CA TYR A 334 2.39 -20.63 -15.67
C TYR A 334 1.67 -21.97 -15.46
N LEU A 335 2.27 -23.08 -15.87
CA LEU A 335 1.73 -24.41 -15.53
C LEU A 335 1.69 -24.60 -14.02
N GLU A 336 2.74 -24.22 -13.31
CA GLU A 336 2.83 -24.35 -11.85
C GLU A 336 1.94 -23.32 -11.12
N THR A 337 1.99 -22.04 -11.50
CA THR A 337 1.32 -20.96 -10.76
C THR A 337 -0.14 -20.79 -11.17
N ARG A 338 -0.52 -21.14 -12.41
CA ARG A 338 -1.87 -20.89 -12.98
C ARG A 338 -2.60 -22.14 -13.44
N GLY A 339 -1.90 -23.29 -13.46
CA GLY A 339 -2.46 -24.56 -13.91
C GLY A 339 -2.68 -24.62 -15.44
N ARG A 340 -2.16 -23.65 -16.19
CA ARG A 340 -2.32 -23.56 -17.64
C ARG A 340 -1.19 -22.74 -18.25
N ASN A 341 -0.60 -23.20 -19.36
CA ASN A 341 0.29 -22.38 -20.16
C ASN A 341 -0.49 -21.23 -20.84
N ILE A 342 -0.13 -20.00 -20.51
CA ILE A 342 -0.69 -18.76 -21.06
C ILE A 342 0.40 -17.79 -21.53
N TRP A 343 1.61 -18.30 -21.74
CA TRP A 343 2.79 -17.49 -22.08
C TRP A 343 2.60 -16.73 -23.40
N ASP A 344 2.18 -17.41 -24.45
CA ASP A 344 1.99 -16.79 -25.78
C ASP A 344 0.92 -15.69 -25.74
N GLN A 345 -0.15 -15.89 -24.95
CA GLN A 345 -1.17 -14.86 -24.73
C GLN A 345 -0.58 -13.64 -24.02
N LYS A 346 0.37 -13.83 -23.07
CA LYS A 346 1.05 -12.68 -22.44
C LYS A 346 1.85 -11.86 -23.45
N LEU A 347 2.58 -12.50 -24.35
CA LEU A 347 3.33 -11.83 -25.41
C LEU A 347 2.38 -11.09 -26.36
N GLN A 348 1.26 -11.69 -26.73
CA GLN A 348 0.25 -11.04 -27.57
C GLN A 348 -0.38 -9.82 -26.89
N VAL A 349 -0.64 -9.89 -25.56
CA VAL A 349 -1.12 -8.73 -24.78
C VAL A 349 -0.12 -7.58 -24.83
N LEU A 350 1.18 -7.86 -24.66
CA LEU A 350 2.21 -6.82 -24.74
C LEU A 350 2.19 -6.13 -26.10
N GLU A 351 2.11 -6.92 -27.18
CA GLU A 351 2.09 -6.37 -28.55
C GLU A 351 0.84 -5.52 -28.81
N ASN A 352 -0.34 -6.00 -28.40
CA ASN A 352 -1.58 -5.24 -28.52
C ASN A 352 -1.50 -3.92 -27.73
N CYS A 353 -0.99 -3.95 -26.49
CA CYS A 353 -0.81 -2.77 -25.65
C CYS A 353 0.19 -1.78 -26.25
N ARG A 354 1.29 -2.26 -26.86
CA ARG A 354 2.28 -1.43 -27.56
C ARG A 354 1.63 -0.68 -28.73
N ARG A 355 0.88 -1.38 -29.56
CA ARG A 355 0.17 -0.79 -30.72
C ARG A 355 -0.90 0.21 -30.31
N LEU A 356 -1.55 -0.01 -29.16
CA LEU A 356 -2.66 0.80 -28.67
C LEU A 356 -2.24 1.88 -27.66
N ASP A 357 -0.96 2.01 -27.33
CA ASP A 357 -0.41 2.90 -26.28
C ASP A 357 -1.09 2.71 -24.90
N ILE A 358 -1.43 1.46 -24.55
CA ILE A 358 -1.87 1.09 -23.21
C ILE A 358 -0.64 0.73 -22.38
N LYS A 359 -0.44 1.35 -21.23
CA LYS A 359 0.71 1.04 -20.36
C LYS A 359 0.46 -0.22 -19.55
N ILE A 360 1.54 -0.96 -19.29
CA ILE A 360 1.51 -2.19 -18.50
C ILE A 360 2.28 -2.00 -17.20
N CYS A 361 1.66 -2.42 -16.10
CA CYS A 361 2.34 -2.77 -14.86
C CYS A 361 2.33 -4.30 -14.75
N LEU A 362 3.49 -4.94 -14.77
CA LEU A 362 3.60 -6.38 -14.53
C LEU A 362 3.35 -6.68 -13.06
N VAL A 363 2.60 -7.74 -12.78
CA VAL A 363 2.18 -8.11 -11.43
C VAL A 363 2.51 -9.58 -11.15
N PRO A 364 3.76 -9.89 -10.83
CA PRO A 364 4.14 -11.24 -10.43
C PRO A 364 3.76 -11.50 -8.97
N THR A 365 3.10 -12.62 -8.72
CA THR A 365 2.98 -13.18 -7.37
C THR A 365 4.23 -14.03 -7.12
N ILE A 366 5.05 -13.61 -6.15
CA ILE A 366 6.30 -14.30 -5.85
C ILE A 366 6.15 -15.20 -4.64
N ILE A 367 6.46 -16.47 -4.85
CA ILE A 367 6.39 -17.54 -3.86
C ILE A 367 7.75 -18.17 -3.74
N ARG A 368 8.31 -18.14 -2.54
CA ARG A 368 9.61 -18.73 -2.29
C ARG A 368 9.60 -20.22 -2.63
N THR A 369 10.66 -20.71 -3.27
CA THR A 369 10.82 -22.08 -3.76
C THR A 369 9.89 -22.50 -4.91
N VAL A 370 9.13 -21.56 -5.49
CA VAL A 370 8.26 -21.79 -6.65
C VAL A 370 8.72 -20.95 -7.85
N ASN A 371 8.77 -19.63 -7.68
CA ASN A 371 9.13 -18.69 -8.74
C ASN A 371 9.93 -17.48 -8.25
N ASP A 372 10.57 -17.57 -7.09
CA ASP A 372 11.43 -16.50 -6.57
C ASP A 372 12.70 -16.30 -7.42
N ASP A 373 13.13 -17.28 -8.18
CA ASP A 373 14.14 -17.19 -9.22
C ASP A 373 13.73 -16.29 -10.41
N GLN A 374 12.42 -16.04 -10.60
CA GLN A 374 11.89 -15.24 -11.70
C GLN A 374 11.98 -13.73 -11.49
N VAL A 375 12.35 -13.25 -10.31
CA VAL A 375 12.44 -11.80 -10.01
C VAL A 375 13.40 -11.10 -10.96
N GLY A 376 14.60 -11.65 -11.16
CA GLY A 376 15.59 -11.11 -12.09
C GLY A 376 15.16 -11.20 -13.56
N PRO A 377 14.78 -12.38 -14.06
CA PRO A 377 14.25 -12.54 -15.42
C PRO A 377 13.10 -11.58 -15.76
N ILE A 378 12.12 -11.39 -14.87
CA ILE A 378 11.01 -10.43 -15.06
C ILE A 378 11.54 -8.99 -15.13
N PHE A 379 12.50 -8.63 -14.28
CA PHE A 379 13.11 -7.31 -14.33
C PHE A 379 13.79 -7.04 -15.67
N ASN A 380 14.61 -7.98 -16.15
CA ASN A 380 15.29 -7.87 -17.44
C ASN A 380 14.27 -7.80 -18.61
N PHE A 381 13.24 -8.62 -18.58
CA PHE A 381 12.15 -8.56 -19.57
C PHE A 381 11.47 -7.19 -19.61
N ALA A 382 11.25 -6.58 -18.44
CA ALA A 382 10.66 -5.24 -18.38
C ALA A 382 11.62 -4.16 -18.91
N LEU A 383 12.94 -4.29 -18.74
CA LEU A 383 13.93 -3.39 -19.33
C LEU A 383 13.87 -3.43 -20.86
N GLU A 384 13.82 -4.63 -21.44
CA GLU A 384 13.72 -4.79 -22.89
C GLU A 384 12.42 -4.17 -23.45
N ASN A 385 11.32 -4.25 -22.70
CA ASN A 385 10.00 -3.78 -23.08
C ASN A 385 9.58 -2.47 -22.38
N VAL A 386 10.52 -1.62 -21.96
CA VAL A 386 10.25 -0.38 -21.23
C VAL A 386 9.48 0.69 -22.04
N ASP A 387 9.26 0.45 -23.31
CA ASP A 387 8.38 1.23 -24.18
C ASP A 387 6.89 1.07 -23.81
N VAL A 388 6.49 -0.12 -23.41
CA VAL A 388 5.12 -0.45 -23.02
C VAL A 388 5.00 -0.77 -21.52
N ILE A 389 6.02 -1.35 -20.89
CA ILE A 389 6.05 -1.66 -19.45
C ILE A 389 6.59 -0.46 -18.68
N SER A 390 5.77 0.14 -17.83
CA SER A 390 6.12 1.29 -17.00
C SER A 390 6.48 0.92 -15.55
N ALA A 391 6.02 -0.24 -15.10
CA ALA A 391 6.20 -0.67 -13.72
C ALA A 391 6.19 -2.20 -13.58
N ILE A 392 6.83 -2.66 -12.50
CA ILE A 392 6.67 -4.01 -11.98
C ILE A 392 6.23 -3.88 -10.52
N SER A 393 5.09 -4.48 -10.18
CA SER A 393 4.56 -4.57 -8.82
C SER A 393 4.66 -6.01 -8.35
N TYR A 394 5.81 -6.40 -7.84
CA TYR A 394 6.01 -7.72 -7.25
C TYR A 394 5.13 -7.89 -6.02
N GLN A 395 4.42 -9.00 -5.93
CA GLN A 395 3.54 -9.30 -4.80
C GLN A 395 4.07 -10.52 -4.05
N PRO A 396 4.79 -10.32 -2.94
CA PRO A 396 5.03 -11.41 -2.00
C PRO A 396 3.73 -12.14 -1.68
N VAL A 397 3.75 -13.46 -1.73
CA VAL A 397 2.57 -14.29 -1.53
C VAL A 397 1.87 -13.99 -0.20
N CYS A 398 0.55 -13.87 -0.26
CA CYS A 398 -0.35 -13.71 0.88
C CYS A 398 -1.12 -15.02 1.09
N PHE A 399 -0.98 -15.65 2.25
CA PHE A 399 -1.58 -16.96 2.55
C PHE A 399 -3.05 -16.82 2.92
N SER A 400 -3.86 -16.59 1.90
CA SER A 400 -5.32 -16.51 1.98
C SER A 400 -5.97 -17.07 0.71
N GLY A 401 -7.28 -17.24 0.71
CA GLY A 401 -7.99 -17.86 -0.40
C GLY A 401 -7.65 -19.35 -0.54
N ARG A 402 -7.18 -19.77 -1.73
CA ARG A 402 -6.81 -21.18 -2.01
C ARG A 402 -5.35 -21.52 -1.66
N ILE A 403 -4.56 -20.56 -1.20
CA ILE A 403 -3.15 -20.79 -0.92
C ILE A 403 -3.01 -21.56 0.41
N ASP A 404 -2.33 -22.71 0.36
CA ASP A 404 -2.17 -23.58 1.53
C ASP A 404 -1.34 -22.88 2.64
N PRO A 405 -1.94 -22.59 3.81
CA PRO A 405 -1.23 -21.92 4.89
C PRO A 405 -0.19 -22.81 5.58
N GLN A 406 -0.22 -24.13 5.40
CA GLN A 406 0.76 -25.03 6.01
C GLN A 406 2.16 -24.86 5.38
N GLN A 407 2.22 -24.47 4.12
CA GLN A 407 3.47 -24.20 3.40
C GLN A 407 4.08 -22.82 3.72
N ARG A 408 3.39 -21.97 4.50
CA ARG A 408 3.75 -20.55 4.62
C ARG A 408 5.18 -20.30 5.09
N LEU A 409 5.67 -20.98 6.11
CA LEU A 409 7.02 -20.74 6.63
C LEU A 409 8.12 -21.06 5.61
N ARG A 410 7.88 -22.06 4.75
CA ARG A 410 8.76 -22.44 3.64
C ARG A 410 8.63 -21.45 2.48
N GLN A 411 7.40 -21.06 2.15
CA GLN A 411 7.07 -20.31 0.93
C GLN A 411 6.92 -18.80 1.15
N ARG A 412 6.98 -18.32 2.41
CA ARG A 412 6.92 -16.89 2.73
C ARG A 412 8.07 -16.16 2.06
N TYR A 413 7.73 -15.29 1.13
CA TYR A 413 8.61 -14.32 0.51
C TYR A 413 8.34 -12.94 1.12
N THR A 414 9.35 -12.12 1.34
CA THR A 414 9.23 -10.82 2.01
C THR A 414 9.76 -9.68 1.13
N LEU A 415 9.47 -8.43 1.52
CA LEU A 415 10.03 -7.26 0.83
C LEU A 415 11.56 -7.19 0.96
N GLY A 416 12.13 -7.77 2.02
CA GLY A 416 13.58 -7.92 2.18
C GLY A 416 14.17 -8.86 1.13
N ASP A 417 13.57 -10.03 0.94
CA ASP A 417 13.98 -10.99 -0.11
C ASP A 417 13.94 -10.31 -1.49
N LEU A 418 12.82 -9.63 -1.81
CA LEU A 418 12.66 -8.91 -3.07
C LEU A 418 13.75 -7.85 -3.31
N ALA A 419 14.07 -7.05 -2.29
CA ALA A 419 15.09 -6.01 -2.42
C ALA A 419 16.46 -6.61 -2.74
N HIS A 420 16.81 -7.75 -2.13
CA HIS A 420 18.06 -8.46 -2.42
C HIS A 420 18.06 -9.08 -3.82
N ASP A 421 16.96 -9.67 -4.27
CA ASP A 421 16.86 -10.28 -5.60
C ASP A 421 16.91 -9.22 -6.69
N LEU A 422 16.19 -8.12 -6.54
CA LEU A 422 16.27 -6.97 -7.45
C LEU A 422 17.65 -6.33 -7.44
N ALA A 423 18.30 -6.23 -6.29
CA ALA A 423 19.66 -5.70 -6.20
C ALA A 423 20.66 -6.56 -6.99
N ARG A 424 20.54 -7.89 -6.92
CA ARG A 424 21.36 -8.81 -7.72
C ARG A 424 21.12 -8.64 -9.22
N ALA A 425 19.87 -8.51 -9.64
CA ALA A 425 19.50 -8.37 -11.05
C ALA A 425 19.87 -7.00 -11.64
N SER A 426 19.71 -5.92 -10.87
CA SER A 426 19.86 -4.54 -11.35
C SER A 426 21.20 -3.90 -11.01
N GLY A 427 22.03 -4.54 -10.18
CA GLY A 427 23.21 -3.94 -9.58
C GLY A 427 22.92 -2.80 -8.60
N ALA A 428 21.66 -2.61 -8.17
CA ALA A 428 21.31 -1.69 -7.09
C ALA A 428 21.92 -2.13 -5.75
N VAL A 429 21.94 -1.23 -4.77
CA VAL A 429 22.41 -1.52 -3.41
C VAL A 429 21.22 -1.45 -2.47
N VAL A 430 20.91 -2.56 -1.78
CA VAL A 430 19.70 -2.72 -0.97
C VAL A 430 19.48 -1.54 -0.02
N GLN A 431 20.46 -1.24 0.82
CA GLN A 431 20.31 -0.22 1.87
C GLN A 431 20.31 1.22 1.35
N ARG A 432 20.79 1.48 0.14
CA ARG A 432 20.84 2.81 -0.45
C ARG A 432 19.69 3.08 -1.41
N ASP A 433 19.36 2.10 -2.26
CA ASP A 433 18.58 2.37 -3.46
C ASP A 433 17.09 2.04 -3.30
N PHE A 434 16.68 1.34 -2.23
CA PHE A 434 15.29 0.96 -1.98
C PHE A 434 14.67 1.76 -0.83
N TYR A 435 13.41 2.15 -0.99
CA TYR A 435 12.66 2.98 -0.04
C TYR A 435 11.21 2.53 0.08
N PRO A 436 10.56 2.77 1.25
CA PRO A 436 9.12 2.57 1.35
C PRO A 436 8.37 3.58 0.48
N LEU A 437 7.20 3.22 -0.01
CA LEU A 437 6.38 4.11 -0.84
C LEU A 437 6.04 5.43 -0.13
N SER A 438 5.90 5.41 1.19
CA SER A 438 5.63 6.59 2.01
C SER A 438 6.66 7.70 1.90
N ILE A 439 7.89 7.41 1.44
CA ILE A 439 8.93 8.45 1.25
C ILE A 439 8.50 9.56 0.31
N VAL A 440 7.58 9.30 -0.62
CA VAL A 440 7.10 10.31 -1.58
C VAL A 440 6.09 11.29 -0.97
N MET A 441 5.64 11.07 0.26
CA MET A 441 4.63 11.88 0.91
C MET A 441 4.98 13.37 1.02
N PRO A 442 6.24 13.78 1.34
CA PRO A 442 6.64 15.20 1.32
C PRO A 442 6.44 15.90 -0.02
N LEU A 443 6.48 15.15 -1.14
CA LEU A 443 6.17 15.73 -2.45
C LEU A 443 4.69 16.13 -2.55
N SER A 444 3.79 15.29 -2.07
CA SER A 444 2.36 15.61 -2.07
C SER A 444 2.04 16.80 -1.18
N GLN A 445 2.67 16.91 -0.02
CA GLN A 445 2.54 18.06 0.88
C GLN A 445 3.09 19.34 0.26
N PHE A 446 4.25 19.25 -0.38
CA PHE A 446 4.83 20.38 -1.11
C PHE A 446 3.89 20.86 -2.22
N LEU A 447 3.35 19.95 -3.03
CA LEU A 447 2.39 20.28 -4.08
C LEU A 447 1.11 20.89 -3.52
N GLU A 448 0.62 20.39 -2.38
CA GLU A 448 -0.53 20.98 -1.67
C GLU A 448 -0.23 22.40 -1.21
N SER A 449 0.93 22.63 -0.60
CA SER A 449 1.34 23.96 -0.10
C SER A 449 1.47 25.03 -1.19
N ILE A 450 1.81 24.63 -2.42
CA ILE A 450 1.96 25.56 -3.55
C ILE A 450 0.72 25.70 -4.42
N THR A 451 -0.20 24.74 -4.37
CA THR A 451 -1.45 24.78 -5.16
C THR A 451 -2.66 25.21 -4.35
N GLY A 452 -2.58 25.19 -3.02
CA GLY A 452 -3.71 25.46 -2.12
C GLY A 452 -4.82 24.40 -2.16
N HIS A 453 -4.61 23.27 -2.85
CA HIS A 453 -5.60 22.21 -2.99
C HIS A 453 -5.09 20.90 -2.40
N PRO A 454 -5.92 20.14 -1.67
CA PRO A 454 -5.56 18.83 -1.16
C PRO A 454 -5.01 17.90 -2.25
N LYS A 455 -3.97 17.14 -1.94
CA LYS A 455 -3.35 16.16 -2.83
C LYS A 455 -3.43 14.78 -2.23
N ILE A 456 -3.55 13.77 -3.09
CA ILE A 456 -3.46 12.37 -2.69
C ILE A 456 -2.08 12.14 -2.06
N LYS A 457 -2.05 11.52 -0.89
CA LYS A 457 -0.83 11.24 -0.12
C LYS A 457 -0.59 9.75 -0.09
N ALA A 458 0.60 9.33 -0.48
CA ALA A 458 1.04 7.94 -0.34
C ALA A 458 1.40 7.66 1.12
N SER A 459 0.43 7.76 2.02
CA SER A 459 0.58 7.64 3.47
C SER A 459 0.46 6.19 3.98
N SER A 460 0.63 5.21 3.10
CA SER A 460 0.62 3.79 3.47
C SER A 460 1.67 3.47 4.55
N HIS A 461 1.39 2.44 5.33
CA HIS A 461 2.40 1.90 6.25
C HIS A 461 3.65 1.45 5.49
N THR A 462 4.81 1.61 6.09
CA THR A 462 6.11 1.33 5.43
C THR A 462 6.28 -0.13 5.03
N ASP A 463 5.66 -1.06 5.74
CA ASP A 463 5.71 -2.48 5.44
C ASP A 463 4.71 -2.92 4.34
N CYS A 464 3.94 -1.97 3.77
CA CYS A 464 3.01 -2.27 2.69
C CYS A 464 3.67 -2.30 1.32
N ALA A 465 4.59 -1.38 1.06
CA ALA A 465 5.24 -1.29 -0.24
C ALA A 465 6.66 -0.73 -0.14
N PHE A 466 7.56 -1.32 -0.91
CA PHE A 466 8.98 -0.98 -0.93
C PHE A 466 9.54 -1.14 -2.35
N GLY A 467 10.37 -0.19 -2.81
CA GLY A 467 10.91 -0.29 -4.15
C GLY A 467 11.82 0.87 -4.54
N THR A 468 12.08 0.96 -5.83
CA THR A 468 12.88 2.03 -6.43
C THR A 468 12.42 2.33 -7.86
N TYR A 469 12.83 3.47 -8.36
CA TYR A 469 12.72 3.84 -9.77
C TYR A 469 14.07 3.71 -10.45
N PHE A 470 14.04 3.31 -11.71
CA PHE A 470 15.19 3.25 -12.59
C PHE A 470 15.00 4.22 -13.76
N LEU A 471 16.08 4.93 -14.10
CA LEU A 471 16.24 5.53 -15.42
C LEU A 471 16.79 4.45 -16.35
N VAL A 472 16.13 4.22 -17.45
CA VAL A 472 16.52 3.23 -18.45
C VAL A 472 17.00 3.95 -19.71
N SER A 473 18.25 3.74 -20.05
CA SER A 473 18.88 4.31 -21.24
C SER A 473 18.42 3.62 -22.53
N PRO A 474 18.66 4.19 -23.71
CA PRO A 474 18.32 3.54 -24.98
C PRO A 474 18.97 2.17 -25.17
N ASP A 475 20.18 1.95 -24.62
CA ASP A 475 20.89 0.68 -24.60
C ASP A 475 20.47 -0.24 -23.44
N LYS A 476 19.26 -0.01 -22.89
CA LYS A 476 18.58 -0.84 -21.86
C LYS A 476 19.32 -0.96 -20.52
N LYS A 477 20.28 -0.10 -20.23
CA LYS A 477 20.92 -0.04 -18.92
C LYS A 477 20.04 0.65 -17.91
N ALA A 478 19.92 0.06 -16.72
CA ALA A 478 19.14 0.57 -15.61
C ALA A 478 20.02 1.35 -14.62
N TYR A 479 19.59 2.56 -14.28
CA TYR A 479 20.26 3.42 -13.30
C TYR A 479 19.28 3.74 -12.16
N PRO A 480 19.48 3.21 -10.93
CA PRO A 480 18.62 3.54 -9.79
C PRO A 480 18.60 5.06 -9.53
N PHE A 481 17.43 5.65 -9.33
CA PHE A 481 17.27 7.08 -9.04
C PHE A 481 18.15 7.54 -7.87
N PRO A 482 18.29 6.80 -6.76
CA PRO A 482 19.12 7.20 -5.64
C PRO A 482 20.62 7.30 -5.94
N ARG A 483 21.07 6.78 -7.08
CA ARG A 483 22.44 6.98 -7.56
C ARG A 483 22.64 8.30 -8.30
N VAL A 484 21.57 8.83 -8.85
CA VAL A 484 21.57 10.06 -9.66
C VAL A 484 21.22 11.26 -8.81
N LEU A 485 20.36 11.06 -7.82
CA LEU A 485 19.78 12.09 -6.97
C LEU A 485 19.83 11.67 -5.50
N ASP A 486 20.21 12.61 -4.62
CA ASP A 486 20.04 12.46 -3.17
C ASP A 486 18.55 12.47 -2.80
N ILE A 487 17.96 11.28 -2.78
CA ILE A 487 16.52 11.08 -2.53
C ILE A 487 16.13 11.55 -1.13
N GLU A 488 16.93 11.24 -0.12
CA GLU A 488 16.64 11.61 1.27
C GLU A 488 16.72 13.12 1.46
N GLY A 489 17.78 13.74 0.94
CA GLY A 489 17.91 15.20 0.92
C GLY A 489 16.81 15.89 0.14
N MET A 490 16.36 15.30 -0.96
CA MET A 490 15.24 15.80 -1.76
C MET A 490 13.95 15.85 -0.93
N PHE A 491 13.53 14.72 -0.35
CA PHE A 491 12.26 14.67 0.39
C PHE A 491 12.33 15.49 1.68
N THR A 492 13.46 15.51 2.37
CA THR A 492 13.69 16.41 3.51
C THR A 492 13.61 17.89 3.10
N GLY A 493 14.18 18.23 1.96
CA GLY A 493 14.13 19.58 1.39
C GLY A 493 12.72 19.99 0.99
N LEU A 494 11.97 19.10 0.32
CA LEU A 494 10.57 19.31 -0.06
C LEU A 494 9.69 19.52 1.17
N ASN A 495 9.87 18.71 2.21
CA ASN A 495 9.15 18.87 3.47
C ASN A 495 9.39 20.27 4.09
N ARG A 496 10.65 20.70 4.15
CA ARG A 496 11.01 22.04 4.65
C ARG A 496 10.37 23.17 3.82
N LEU A 497 10.34 23.03 2.51
CA LEU A 497 9.71 24.00 1.61
C LEU A 497 8.19 23.99 1.75
N ALA A 498 7.55 22.84 1.91
CA ALA A 498 6.13 22.72 2.15
C ALA A 498 5.70 23.57 3.35
N HIS A 499 6.35 23.42 4.50
CA HIS A 499 6.08 24.22 5.70
C HIS A 499 6.29 25.72 5.49
N LYS A 500 7.28 26.08 4.69
CA LYS A 500 7.53 27.51 4.38
C LYS A 500 6.42 28.12 3.53
N PHE A 501 5.90 27.36 2.56
CA PHE A 501 4.89 27.88 1.63
C PHE A 501 3.46 27.76 2.14
N GLU A 502 3.19 26.87 3.08
CA GLU A 502 1.90 26.73 3.75
C GLU A 502 1.39 28.06 4.31
N ARG A 503 2.30 28.87 4.90
CA ARG A 503 1.99 30.19 5.44
C ARG A 503 1.66 31.24 4.37
N ARG A 504 1.93 30.97 3.09
CA ARG A 504 1.81 31.93 1.98
C ARG A 504 0.66 31.65 1.03
N ALA A 505 -0.25 30.74 1.39
CA ALA A 505 -1.43 30.40 0.61
C ALA A 505 -1.16 30.17 -0.90
N GLY A 506 -0.08 29.43 -1.21
CA GLY A 506 0.19 28.97 -2.58
C GLY A 506 0.82 29.99 -3.54
N LYS A 507 1.13 31.21 -3.11
CA LYS A 507 1.76 32.20 -3.99
C LYS A 507 3.29 32.03 -3.99
N LEU A 508 3.82 31.41 -5.05
CA LEU A 508 5.26 31.33 -5.32
C LEU A 508 5.75 32.61 -6.02
N ASN A 509 6.76 33.26 -5.44
CA ASN A 509 7.49 34.34 -6.12
C ASN A 509 8.68 33.79 -6.94
N ILE A 510 9.34 34.67 -7.69
CA ILE A 510 10.49 34.29 -8.54
C ILE A 510 11.66 33.72 -7.71
N LEU A 511 11.88 34.24 -6.51
CA LEU A 511 12.95 33.77 -5.60
C LEU A 511 12.63 32.35 -5.09
N ASP A 512 11.36 32.00 -4.88
CA ASP A 512 10.96 30.67 -4.44
C ASP A 512 11.18 29.64 -5.56
N LYS A 513 10.84 29.98 -6.82
CA LYS A 513 11.13 29.15 -7.99
C LYS A 513 12.64 28.91 -8.15
N TRP A 514 13.43 29.95 -7.97
CA TRP A 514 14.89 29.85 -8.04
C TRP A 514 15.45 28.98 -6.90
N ARG A 515 14.93 29.10 -5.67
CA ARG A 515 15.33 28.25 -4.53
C ARG A 515 15.02 26.77 -4.78
N ILE A 516 13.83 26.47 -5.31
CA ILE A 516 13.44 25.11 -5.67
C ILE A 516 14.41 24.54 -6.71
N LEU A 517 14.67 25.29 -7.78
CA LEU A 517 15.59 24.87 -8.84
C LEU A 517 17.01 24.62 -8.30
N ARG A 518 17.51 25.54 -7.48
CA ARG A 518 18.85 25.44 -6.86
C ARG A 518 18.93 24.25 -5.88
N MET A 519 17.84 23.95 -5.16
CA MET A 519 17.78 22.76 -4.32
C MET A 519 17.95 21.50 -5.17
N PHE A 520 17.18 21.34 -6.24
CA PHE A 520 17.28 20.18 -7.12
C PHE A 520 18.67 20.05 -7.77
N GLN A 521 19.27 21.17 -8.19
CA GLN A 521 20.63 21.16 -8.75
C GLN A 521 21.68 20.68 -7.73
N LYS A 522 21.53 21.04 -6.45
CA LYS A 522 22.47 20.61 -5.39
C LYS A 522 22.36 19.14 -5.03
N LEU A 523 21.17 18.54 -5.22
CA LEU A 523 20.91 17.14 -4.88
C LEU A 523 21.28 16.19 -6.02
N PHE A 524 21.56 16.73 -7.19
CA PHE A 524 21.95 15.95 -8.35
C PHE A 524 23.44 15.57 -8.28
N TYR A 525 23.76 14.32 -8.61
CA TYR A 525 25.12 13.78 -8.66
C TYR A 525 25.65 13.72 -10.10
N PRO A 526 26.27 14.77 -10.66
CA PRO A 526 26.63 14.84 -12.09
C PRO A 526 27.57 13.72 -12.53
N GLY A 527 28.54 13.37 -11.68
CA GLY A 527 29.53 12.32 -11.97
C GLY A 527 28.98 10.88 -11.89
N LYS A 528 27.73 10.69 -11.43
CA LYS A 528 27.06 9.40 -11.33
C LYS A 528 25.82 9.29 -12.21
N ALA A 529 25.50 10.36 -12.91
CA ALA A 529 24.39 10.39 -13.84
C ALA A 529 24.73 9.59 -15.10
N PRO A 530 23.73 9.02 -15.75
CA PRO A 530 23.90 8.43 -17.08
C PRO A 530 24.49 9.47 -18.06
N PRO A 531 25.30 9.04 -19.05
CA PRO A 531 25.79 9.92 -20.08
C PRO A 531 24.65 10.72 -20.73
N SER A 532 24.83 12.01 -20.99
CA SER A 532 23.82 12.93 -21.56
C SER A 532 22.63 13.31 -20.66
N LEU A 533 22.52 12.81 -19.43
CA LEU A 533 21.49 13.26 -18.50
C LEU A 533 21.97 14.52 -17.75
N ASP A 534 21.41 15.67 -18.08
CA ASP A 534 21.64 16.90 -17.32
C ASP A 534 20.52 17.12 -16.26
N PRO A 535 20.79 17.95 -15.23
CA PRO A 535 19.80 18.23 -14.19
C PRO A 535 18.47 18.79 -14.70
N LYS A 536 18.50 19.60 -15.77
CA LYS A 536 17.29 20.20 -16.34
C LYS A 536 16.45 19.14 -17.03
N LYS A 537 17.08 18.24 -17.80
CA LYS A 537 16.40 17.12 -18.45
C LYS A 537 15.84 16.13 -17.43
N PHE A 538 16.57 15.88 -16.35
CA PHE A 538 16.12 15.02 -15.27
C PHE A 538 14.89 15.60 -14.55
N ILE A 539 14.93 16.89 -14.19
CA ILE A 539 13.77 17.58 -13.57
C ILE A 539 12.57 17.57 -14.53
N ALA A 540 12.78 17.77 -15.82
CA ALA A 540 11.72 17.68 -16.82
C ALA A 540 11.12 16.27 -16.91
N SER A 541 11.91 15.20 -16.74
CA SER A 541 11.41 13.82 -16.68
C SER A 541 10.57 13.55 -15.43
N LEU A 542 10.94 14.13 -14.27
CA LEU A 542 10.17 14.07 -13.04
C LEU A 542 8.81 14.80 -13.17
N HIS A 543 8.76 15.91 -13.92
CA HIS A 543 7.50 16.57 -14.25
C HIS A 543 6.53 15.64 -14.99
N GLY A 544 7.03 14.77 -15.87
CA GLY A 544 6.23 13.74 -16.53
C GLY A 544 5.61 12.69 -15.58
N LEU A 545 6.25 12.39 -14.46
CA LEU A 545 5.71 11.51 -13.41
C LEU A 545 4.57 12.17 -12.61
N VAL A 546 4.54 13.51 -12.55
CA VAL A 546 3.59 14.30 -11.77
C VAL A 546 2.49 14.91 -12.65
N ASP A 547 2.78 15.22 -13.91
CA ASP A 547 1.85 15.84 -14.87
C ASP A 547 1.08 14.78 -15.68
N LYS A 548 -0.17 14.56 -15.27
CA LYS A 548 -1.07 13.59 -15.91
C LYS A 548 -1.40 13.88 -17.38
N LYS A 549 -1.24 15.12 -17.85
CA LYS A 549 -1.44 15.48 -19.25
C LYS A 549 -0.24 15.12 -20.13
N LYS A 550 0.95 15.02 -19.56
CA LYS A 550 2.19 14.68 -20.26
C LYS A 550 2.62 13.23 -20.15
N GLY A 551 1.97 12.42 -19.31
CA GLY A 551 2.24 11.00 -19.15
C GLY A 551 1.98 10.14 -20.40
N ARG A 552 1.24 10.65 -21.36
CA ARG A 552 1.06 10.06 -22.69
C ARG A 552 2.02 10.75 -23.67
N GLY A 553 3.24 10.23 -23.81
CA GLY A 553 4.11 10.61 -24.92
C GLY A 553 5.09 11.73 -24.69
N SER A 554 5.55 12.04 -23.45
CA SER A 554 6.67 12.95 -23.24
C SER A 554 8.03 12.33 -23.60
N ALA A 555 8.12 11.73 -24.77
CA ALA A 555 9.40 11.42 -25.43
C ALA A 555 10.18 12.68 -25.88
N GLY A 556 9.74 13.87 -25.47
CA GLY A 556 10.17 15.13 -26.09
C GLY A 556 11.50 15.70 -25.63
N THR A 557 12.09 15.27 -24.51
CA THR A 557 13.30 15.93 -23.98
C THR A 557 14.37 15.02 -23.39
N SER A 558 14.11 13.74 -23.24
CA SER A 558 15.09 12.76 -22.72
C SER A 558 14.97 11.43 -23.46
N ASN A 559 16.09 10.90 -23.91
CA ASN A 559 16.18 9.55 -24.48
C ASN A 559 16.02 8.45 -23.41
N TYR A 560 15.82 8.83 -22.14
CA TYR A 560 15.66 7.90 -21.02
C TYR A 560 14.18 7.64 -20.75
N ARG A 561 13.87 6.38 -20.44
CA ARG A 561 12.57 5.96 -19.92
C ARG A 561 12.65 5.69 -18.42
N THR A 562 11.51 5.61 -17.76
CA THR A 562 11.45 5.26 -16.34
C THR A 562 10.78 3.92 -16.15
N LEU A 563 11.36 3.09 -15.29
CA LEU A 563 10.79 1.82 -14.85
C LEU A 563 10.71 1.83 -13.32
N MET A 564 9.52 1.64 -12.77
CA MET A 564 9.36 1.39 -11.34
C MET A 564 9.48 -0.12 -11.08
N ALA A 565 10.32 -0.51 -10.13
CA ALA A 565 10.33 -1.87 -9.60
C ALA A 565 10.08 -1.82 -8.09
N ALA A 566 8.94 -2.31 -7.68
CA ALA A 566 8.49 -2.24 -6.29
C ALA A 566 7.81 -3.53 -5.87
N GLY A 567 7.86 -3.84 -4.57
CA GLY A 567 7.06 -4.87 -3.93
C GLY A 567 5.86 -4.28 -3.22
N MET A 568 4.73 -4.97 -3.29
CA MET A 568 3.54 -4.68 -2.51
C MET A 568 3.16 -5.92 -1.72
N HIS A 569 3.36 -5.88 -0.40
CA HIS A 569 3.14 -7.01 0.49
C HIS A 569 1.79 -6.90 1.18
N PHE A 570 0.83 -7.67 0.72
CA PHE A 570 -0.45 -7.83 1.40
C PHE A 570 -0.27 -8.74 2.61
N GLN A 571 -0.97 -8.41 3.68
CA GLN A 571 -0.91 -9.22 4.89
C GLN A 571 -2.00 -10.29 4.89
N ASP A 572 -1.67 -11.42 5.50
CA ASP A 572 -2.61 -12.47 5.88
C ASP A 572 -2.81 -12.51 7.40
N ARG A 573 -3.61 -13.44 7.90
CA ARG A 573 -3.89 -13.54 9.34
C ARG A 573 -2.65 -13.84 10.19
N TYR A 574 -1.61 -14.44 9.61
CA TYR A 574 -0.40 -14.82 10.34
C TYR A 574 0.52 -13.63 10.60
N ASN A 575 0.60 -12.68 9.66
CA ASN A 575 1.45 -11.49 9.74
C ASN A 575 0.65 -10.17 9.84
N PHE A 576 -0.61 -10.25 10.29
CA PHE A 576 -1.51 -9.11 10.35
C PHE A 576 -1.04 -8.06 11.36
N ASP A 577 -1.13 -6.79 10.97
CA ASP A 577 -0.84 -5.61 11.77
C ASP A 577 -1.94 -4.57 11.54
N VAL A 578 -2.65 -4.20 12.59
CA VAL A 578 -3.78 -3.27 12.55
C VAL A 578 -3.35 -1.87 12.11
N GLU A 579 -2.13 -1.43 12.46
CA GLU A 579 -1.63 -0.12 12.04
C GLU A 579 -1.46 -0.03 10.51
N ARG A 580 -1.12 -1.13 9.85
CA ARG A 580 -1.10 -1.19 8.38
C ARG A 580 -2.49 -1.00 7.78
N VAL A 581 -3.51 -1.56 8.42
CA VAL A 581 -4.91 -1.42 7.99
C VAL A 581 -5.40 0.01 8.12
N LYS A 582 -5.13 0.67 9.23
CA LYS A 582 -5.51 2.07 9.47
C LYS A 582 -4.91 3.03 8.44
N ARG A 583 -3.83 2.64 7.76
CA ARG A 583 -3.14 3.43 6.73
C ARG A 583 -3.28 2.87 5.33
N CYS A 584 -4.26 2.03 5.07
CA CYS A 584 -4.48 1.48 3.75
C CYS A 584 -4.88 2.58 2.75
N VAL A 585 -4.15 2.69 1.65
CA VAL A 585 -4.39 3.65 0.56
C VAL A 585 -5.00 3.00 -0.68
N ILE A 586 -5.29 1.69 -0.61
CA ILE A 586 -5.83 0.88 -1.71
C ILE A 586 -7.08 0.09 -1.25
N PRO A 587 -8.18 0.78 -0.88
CA PRO A 587 -9.40 0.10 -0.44
C PRO A 587 -10.09 -0.64 -1.58
N TYR A 588 -10.98 -1.55 -1.20
CA TYR A 588 -12.08 -2.00 -2.03
C TYR A 588 -13.31 -1.15 -1.77
N ALA A 589 -13.90 -0.59 -2.82
CA ALA A 589 -15.24 -0.04 -2.76
C ALA A 589 -16.24 -1.14 -3.07
N THR A 590 -17.24 -1.29 -2.22
CA THR A 590 -18.27 -2.33 -2.26
C THR A 590 -19.64 -1.72 -2.04
N PRO A 591 -20.74 -2.44 -2.30
CA PRO A 591 -22.08 -1.93 -1.99
C PRO A 591 -22.31 -1.62 -0.50
N LEU A 592 -21.54 -2.21 0.41
CA LEU A 592 -21.58 -1.91 1.86
C LEU A 592 -20.64 -0.79 2.30
N GLY A 593 -19.83 -0.22 1.41
CA GLY A 593 -18.85 0.81 1.73
C GLY A 593 -17.42 0.44 1.35
N MET A 594 -16.45 1.15 1.91
CA MET A 594 -15.03 0.99 1.56
C MET A 594 -14.28 0.17 2.60
N PHE A 595 -13.56 -0.85 2.17
CA PHE A 595 -12.79 -1.73 3.05
C PHE A 595 -11.30 -1.73 2.67
N PRO A 596 -10.37 -1.59 3.62
CA PRO A 596 -8.95 -1.77 3.37
C PRO A 596 -8.67 -3.12 2.70
N PHE A 597 -7.70 -3.16 1.79
CA PHE A 597 -7.39 -4.35 0.99
C PHE A 597 -7.24 -5.62 1.85
N CYS A 598 -6.48 -5.54 2.95
CA CYS A 598 -6.17 -6.72 3.76
C CYS A 598 -7.36 -7.18 4.63
N THR A 599 -8.22 -6.27 5.10
CA THR A 599 -9.44 -6.67 5.83
C THR A 599 -10.49 -7.27 4.91
N TYR A 600 -10.56 -6.79 3.69
CA TYR A 600 -11.46 -7.34 2.68
C TYR A 600 -11.07 -8.77 2.30
N ASN A 601 -9.78 -9.03 2.04
CA ASN A 601 -9.33 -10.29 1.44
C ASN A 601 -8.88 -11.36 2.45
N SER A 602 -8.23 -10.98 3.56
CA SER A 602 -7.50 -11.96 4.37
C SER A 602 -7.89 -12.00 5.85
N GLY A 603 -8.22 -10.91 6.44
CA GLY A 603 -8.61 -10.92 7.86
C GLY A 603 -9.28 -9.62 8.28
N PRO A 604 -10.53 -9.63 8.69
CA PRO A 604 -11.52 -10.69 8.96
C PRO A 604 -12.24 -11.27 7.74
N THR A 605 -11.77 -10.99 6.52
CA THR A 605 -12.30 -11.58 5.26
C THR A 605 -13.72 -11.08 4.93
N TYR A 606 -13.90 -9.76 4.92
CA TYR A 606 -15.19 -9.14 4.59
C TYR A 606 -15.68 -9.47 3.18
N ARG A 607 -14.79 -9.87 2.25
CA ARG A 607 -15.14 -10.31 0.90
C ARG A 607 -16.28 -11.34 0.90
N GLN A 608 -16.12 -12.42 1.64
CA GLN A 608 -17.10 -13.51 1.65
C GLN A 608 -18.47 -13.08 2.16
N LEU A 609 -18.49 -12.22 3.19
CA LEU A 609 -19.73 -11.68 3.74
C LEU A 609 -20.44 -10.81 2.70
N ILE A 610 -19.72 -9.87 2.09
CA ILE A 610 -20.25 -8.91 1.13
C ILE A 610 -20.73 -9.63 -0.13
N GLU A 611 -19.92 -10.53 -0.66
CA GLU A 611 -20.26 -11.30 -1.85
C GLU A 611 -21.53 -12.14 -1.63
N LYS A 612 -21.72 -12.75 -0.44
CA LYS A 612 -22.94 -13.51 -0.11
C LYS A 612 -24.19 -12.63 -0.01
N ILE A 613 -24.06 -11.44 0.60
CA ILE A 613 -25.19 -10.51 0.73
C ILE A 613 -25.68 -10.02 -0.65
N TYR A 614 -24.76 -9.81 -1.57
CA TYR A 614 -25.03 -9.29 -2.92
C TYR A 614 -24.89 -10.35 -4.01
N ALA A 615 -24.90 -11.63 -3.66
CA ALA A 615 -24.90 -12.70 -4.64
C ALA A 615 -26.11 -12.61 -5.55
N CYS A 616 -25.90 -12.83 -6.85
CA CYS A 616 -26.99 -12.97 -7.78
C CYS A 616 -27.78 -14.22 -7.39
N SER A 617 -29.12 -14.10 -7.29
CA SER A 617 -29.99 -15.27 -7.17
C SER A 617 -29.70 -16.17 -8.37
N SER A 618 -29.35 -17.43 -8.11
CA SER A 618 -29.23 -18.45 -9.15
C SER A 618 -30.59 -18.54 -9.87
N SER A 619 -30.67 -17.93 -11.06
CA SER A 619 -31.78 -18.10 -11.98
C SER A 619 -31.74 -19.49 -12.58
#